data_4011276ebb84f4de418d9378bf932349
#
_entry.id   4011276ebb84f4de418d9378bf932349
#
_cell.length_a   1.000
_cell.length_b   1.000
_cell.length_c   1.000
_cell.angle_alpha   90.00
_cell.angle_beta   90.00
_cell.angle_gamma   90.00
#
_symmetry.space_group_name_H-M   'P 1'
#
loop_
_entity.id
_entity.type
_entity.pdbx_description
1 polymer ?
#
loop_
_entity_poly.entity_id
_entity_poly.type
_entity_poly.pdbx_seq_one_letter_code
_entity_poly.pdbx_strand_id
1 'polypeptide(L)'
;IIRFILIDAADLILLTPGIATMVLGVALLVAGLMFSRIGLGSTRWEVVFAGSVLVPTAIAALVLGLATRWLHWQRGVVADPGGFVRSLGEPKARRMELFFAIGGLCLLMGLGLNIYLLAEEQIKSPSQLALMTVAQALLITGVEIILGALLFGVLRGIPIAADSDEWFG
;
A
#
# COMPACT_ATOMS: atom_id res chain seq x y z
N ILE A 1 9.89 19.97 21.57
CA ILE A 1 9.99 18.53 21.91
C ILE A 1 8.83 17.77 21.24
N ILE A 2 7.54 18.12 21.47
CA ILE A 2 6.37 17.44 20.86
C ILE A 2 6.42 17.46 19.33
N ARG A 3 6.89 18.55 18.72
CA ARG A 3 7.01 18.68 17.27
C ARG A 3 8.06 17.73 16.67
N PHE A 4 9.17 17.49 17.39
CA PHE A 4 10.21 16.54 17.00
C PHE A 4 9.70 15.08 17.08
N ILE A 5 8.99 14.75 18.16
CA ILE A 5 8.41 13.42 18.36
C ILE A 5 7.39 13.09 17.27
N LEU A 6 6.59 14.06 16.81
CA LEU A 6 5.60 13.85 15.74
C LEU A 6 6.22 13.62 14.36
N ILE A 7 7.40 14.18 14.09
CA ILE A 7 8.10 14.06 12.79
C ILE A 7 8.78 12.69 12.68
N ASP A 8 9.56 12.33 13.69
CA ASP A 8 10.21 11.02 13.78
C ASP A 8 9.17 9.91 14.02
N ALA A 9 8.03 10.23 14.64
CA ALA A 9 6.94 9.30 14.87
C ALA A 9 6.26 8.81 13.59
N ALA A 10 6.13 9.64 12.55
CA ALA A 10 5.52 9.22 11.29
C ALA A 10 6.36 8.13 10.59
N ASP A 11 7.67 8.29 10.58
CA ASP A 11 8.59 7.29 10.02
C ASP A 11 8.64 6.02 10.89
N LEU A 12 8.69 6.19 12.21
CA LEU A 12 8.80 5.06 13.15
C LEU A 12 7.47 4.33 13.32
N ILE A 13 6.33 5.03 13.29
CA ILE A 13 5.00 4.44 13.56
C ILE A 13 4.33 3.93 12.30
N LEU A 14 4.59 4.53 11.12
CA LEU A 14 3.92 4.17 9.88
C LEU A 14 4.83 3.47 8.88
N LEU A 15 6.01 4.03 8.57
CA LEU A 15 6.87 3.46 7.53
C LEU A 15 7.56 2.19 8.00
N THR A 16 8.17 2.20 9.19
CA THR A 16 8.90 1.01 9.69
C THR A 16 8.00 -0.20 9.92
N PRO A 17 6.86 -0.10 10.67
CA PRO A 17 5.96 -1.23 10.80
C PRO A 17 5.24 -1.56 9.48
N GLY A 18 4.99 -0.56 8.62
CA GLY A 18 4.42 -0.80 7.29
C GLY A 18 5.31 -1.70 6.43
N ILE A 19 6.63 -1.43 6.40
CA ILE A 19 7.59 -2.29 5.69
C ILE A 19 7.66 -3.67 6.32
N ALA A 20 7.75 -3.77 7.66
CA ALA A 20 7.81 -5.04 8.36
C ALA A 20 6.54 -5.89 8.11
N THR A 21 5.37 -5.26 8.18
CA THR A 21 4.07 -5.89 7.90
C THR A 21 3.97 -6.34 6.45
N MET A 22 4.50 -5.54 5.49
CA MET A 22 4.54 -5.92 4.08
C MET A 22 5.37 -7.18 3.85
N VAL A 23 6.60 -7.21 4.39
CA VAL A 23 7.50 -8.36 4.28
C VAL A 23 6.85 -9.61 4.89
N LEU A 24 6.28 -9.48 6.09
CA LEU A 24 5.59 -10.57 6.76
C LEU A 24 4.36 -11.04 5.96
N GLY A 25 3.54 -10.13 5.50
CA GLY A 25 2.34 -10.43 4.71
C GLY A 25 2.66 -11.19 3.42
N VAL A 26 3.66 -10.70 2.66
CA VAL A 26 4.12 -11.38 1.44
C VAL A 26 4.72 -12.75 1.75
N ALA A 27 5.52 -12.87 2.81
CA ALA A 27 6.10 -14.15 3.22
C ALA A 27 5.02 -15.18 3.59
N LEU A 28 3.96 -14.76 4.31
CA LEU A 28 2.84 -15.63 4.65
C LEU A 28 2.03 -16.03 3.40
N LEU A 29 1.78 -15.10 2.47
CA LEU A 29 1.11 -15.43 1.21
C LEU A 29 1.89 -16.48 0.42
N VAL A 30 3.18 -16.25 0.21
CA VAL A 30 4.05 -17.18 -0.52
C VAL A 30 4.15 -18.52 0.18
N ALA A 31 4.41 -18.54 1.50
CA ALA A 31 4.48 -19.76 2.28
C ALA A 31 3.15 -20.53 2.20
N GLY A 32 2.01 -19.90 2.46
CA GLY A 32 0.72 -20.53 2.45
C GLY A 32 0.35 -21.15 1.09
N LEU A 33 0.70 -20.48 -0.01
CA LEU A 33 0.48 -21.00 -1.36
C LEU A 33 1.47 -22.11 -1.74
N MET A 34 2.73 -22.04 -1.26
CA MET A 34 3.75 -23.04 -1.59
C MET A 34 3.61 -24.34 -0.79
N PHE A 35 3.05 -24.30 0.43
CA PHE A 35 2.89 -25.51 1.24
C PHE A 35 2.09 -26.61 0.54
N SER A 36 1.11 -26.24 -0.26
CA SER A 36 0.32 -27.19 -1.05
C SER A 36 1.10 -27.82 -2.21
N ARG A 37 2.08 -27.12 -2.77
CA ARG A 37 2.88 -27.59 -3.92
C ARG A 37 4.04 -28.49 -3.51
N ILE A 38 4.54 -28.37 -2.28
CA ILE A 38 5.71 -29.12 -1.78
C ILE A 38 5.29 -30.45 -1.14
N GLY A 39 3.97 -30.77 -1.13
CA GLY A 39 3.50 -32.04 -0.56
C GLY A 39 3.50 -32.09 0.97
N LEU A 40 3.70 -30.98 1.65
CA LEU A 40 3.72 -30.86 3.12
C LEU A 40 2.31 -30.77 3.75
N GLY A 41 1.27 -31.15 3.01
CA GLY A 41 -0.11 -31.18 3.50
C GLY A 41 -1.06 -30.31 2.65
N SER A 42 -2.28 -30.14 3.15
CA SER A 42 -3.30 -29.27 2.51
C SER A 42 -2.85 -27.81 2.58
N THR A 43 -3.29 -27.01 1.58
CA THR A 43 -3.10 -25.55 1.60
C THR A 43 -3.59 -25.00 2.93
N ARG A 44 -2.72 -24.35 3.66
CA ARG A 44 -3.09 -23.69 4.93
C ARG A 44 -3.71 -22.33 4.57
N TRP A 45 -4.98 -22.34 4.23
CA TRP A 45 -5.74 -21.16 3.83
C TRP A 45 -5.71 -20.08 4.90
N GLU A 46 -5.59 -20.44 6.19
CA GLU A 46 -5.47 -19.50 7.32
C GLU A 46 -4.21 -18.65 7.21
N VAL A 47 -3.10 -19.24 6.76
CA VAL A 47 -1.82 -18.53 6.56
C VAL A 47 -1.93 -17.59 5.37
N VAL A 48 -2.57 -18.04 4.28
CA VAL A 48 -2.86 -17.18 3.11
C VAL A 48 -3.79 -16.04 3.50
N PHE A 49 -4.82 -16.32 4.30
CA PHE A 49 -5.74 -15.30 4.79
C PHE A 49 -5.01 -14.23 5.63
N ALA A 50 -4.17 -14.65 6.59
CA ALA A 50 -3.37 -13.71 7.38
C ALA A 50 -2.49 -12.82 6.49
N GLY A 51 -1.80 -13.40 5.52
CA GLY A 51 -1.00 -12.65 4.55
C GLY A 51 -1.84 -11.68 3.70
N SER A 52 -3.02 -12.11 3.28
CA SER A 52 -3.93 -11.30 2.46
C SER A 52 -4.52 -10.09 3.19
N VAL A 53 -4.60 -10.12 4.50
CA VAL A 53 -5.00 -8.98 5.34
C VAL A 53 -3.80 -8.05 5.60
N LEU A 54 -2.62 -8.63 5.85
CA LEU A 54 -1.43 -7.84 6.18
C LEU A 54 -0.92 -7.01 5.01
N VAL A 55 -0.98 -7.52 3.77
CA VAL A 55 -0.47 -6.79 2.59
C VAL A 55 -1.23 -5.48 2.35
N PRO A 56 -2.57 -5.45 2.22
CA PRO A 56 -3.30 -4.19 2.10
C PRO A 56 -3.04 -3.26 3.30
N THR A 57 -3.12 -3.78 4.53
CA THR A 57 -2.84 -2.97 5.73
C THR A 57 -1.47 -2.30 5.68
N ALA A 58 -0.46 -3.00 5.20
CA ALA A 58 0.89 -2.47 5.02
C ALA A 58 0.94 -1.37 3.95
N ILE A 59 0.23 -1.56 2.82
CA ILE A 59 0.16 -0.56 1.75
C ILE A 59 -0.51 0.72 2.26
N ALA A 60 -1.63 0.61 2.99
CA ALA A 60 -2.28 1.76 3.60
C ALA A 60 -1.34 2.52 4.56
N ALA A 61 -0.62 1.80 5.43
CA ALA A 61 0.36 2.40 6.34
C ALA A 61 1.50 3.11 5.58
N LEU A 62 2.03 2.48 4.53
CA LEU A 62 3.08 3.05 3.69
C LEU A 62 2.60 4.31 2.94
N VAL A 63 1.41 4.28 2.35
CA VAL A 63 0.82 5.44 1.66
C VAL A 63 0.66 6.60 2.63
N LEU A 64 0.10 6.37 3.82
CA LEU A 64 -0.07 7.39 4.84
C LEU A 64 1.28 7.92 5.36
N GLY A 65 2.23 7.05 5.63
CA GLY A 65 3.58 7.44 6.06
C GLY A 65 4.30 8.30 5.03
N LEU A 66 4.26 7.90 3.76
CA LEU A 66 4.85 8.67 2.66
C LEU A 66 4.14 10.03 2.47
N ALA A 67 2.81 10.06 2.55
CA ALA A 67 2.05 11.30 2.44
C ALA A 67 2.37 12.27 3.59
N THR A 68 2.48 11.77 4.82
CA THR A 68 2.87 12.57 5.99
C THR A 68 4.27 13.13 5.84
N ARG A 69 5.24 12.31 5.40
CA ARG A 69 6.61 12.73 5.15
C ARG A 69 6.69 13.78 4.04
N TRP A 70 5.90 13.62 2.98
CA TRP A 70 5.76 14.60 1.91
C TRP A 70 5.26 15.96 2.42
N LEU A 71 4.18 15.96 3.23
CA LEU A 71 3.62 17.17 3.83
C LEU A 71 4.62 17.88 4.76
N HIS A 72 5.38 17.12 5.55
CA HIS A 72 6.42 17.68 6.42
C HIS A 72 7.54 18.34 5.62
N TRP A 73 7.93 17.74 4.51
CA TRP A 73 8.91 18.33 3.61
C TRP A 73 8.39 19.63 2.97
N GLN A 74 7.16 19.64 2.47
CA GLN A 74 6.56 20.85 1.91
C GLN A 74 6.47 22.00 2.93
N ARG A 75 6.28 21.68 4.20
CA ARG A 75 6.25 22.68 5.28
C ARG A 75 7.63 23.09 5.81
N GLY A 76 8.69 22.65 5.17
CA GLY A 76 10.07 22.95 5.61
C GLY A 76 10.46 22.31 6.95
N VAL A 77 9.69 21.35 7.44
CA VAL A 77 9.95 20.70 8.73
C VAL A 77 11.04 19.64 8.61
N VAL A 78 11.16 19.02 7.44
CA VAL A 78 12.17 18.01 7.10
C VAL A 78 13.03 18.56 5.96
N ALA A 79 14.34 18.60 6.14
CA ALA A 79 15.26 19.13 5.14
C ALA A 79 15.37 18.25 3.89
N ASP A 80 15.36 16.92 4.04
CA ASP A 80 15.42 15.96 2.94
C ASP A 80 14.32 14.86 3.12
N PRO A 81 13.36 14.78 2.20
CA PRO A 81 12.32 13.79 2.25
C PRO A 81 12.80 12.38 1.89
N GLY A 82 14.05 12.21 1.49
CA GLY A 82 14.60 10.99 0.91
C GLY A 82 14.29 10.85 -0.58
N GLY A 83 15.17 10.18 -1.30
CA GLY A 83 15.15 10.12 -2.77
C GLY A 83 13.85 9.56 -3.36
N PHE A 84 13.21 8.59 -2.70
CA PHE A 84 11.95 8.02 -3.17
C PHE A 84 10.79 9.04 -3.04
N VAL A 85 10.63 9.68 -1.89
CA VAL A 85 9.57 10.69 -1.67
C VAL A 85 9.80 11.90 -2.58
N ARG A 86 11.05 12.36 -2.74
CA ARG A 86 11.41 13.42 -3.68
C ARG A 86 11.01 13.06 -5.10
N SER A 87 11.26 11.81 -5.50
CA SER A 87 10.92 11.32 -6.83
C SER A 87 9.42 11.21 -7.09
N LEU A 88 8.60 11.00 -6.05
CA LEU A 88 7.14 11.05 -6.15
C LEU A 88 6.65 12.50 -6.38
N GLY A 89 7.39 13.49 -5.88
CA GLY A 89 7.09 14.91 -6.03
C GLY A 89 7.49 15.52 -7.36
N GLU A 90 8.46 14.94 -8.07
CA GLU A 90 8.82 15.43 -9.38
C GLU A 90 7.67 15.32 -10.38
N PRO A 91 7.43 16.35 -11.24
CA PRO A 91 6.28 16.41 -12.15
C PRO A 91 6.38 15.45 -13.35
N LYS A 92 7.00 14.29 -13.18
CA LYS A 92 7.03 13.25 -14.22
C LYS A 92 5.68 12.51 -14.19
N ALA A 93 4.74 12.94 -15.05
CA ALA A 93 3.43 12.34 -15.25
C ALA A 93 3.48 10.81 -15.35
N ARG A 94 4.51 10.27 -15.99
CA ARG A 94 4.71 8.82 -16.22
C ARG A 94 4.69 7.97 -14.93
N ARG A 95 5.06 8.51 -13.76
CA ARG A 95 5.03 7.73 -12.52
C ARG A 95 3.63 7.56 -11.93
N MET A 96 2.82 8.62 -12.03
CA MET A 96 1.42 8.54 -11.61
C MET A 96 0.65 7.53 -12.49
N GLU A 97 0.87 7.58 -13.81
CA GLU A 97 0.31 6.60 -14.74
C GLU A 97 0.70 5.16 -14.38
N LEU A 98 1.96 4.95 -13.94
CA LEU A 98 2.43 3.64 -13.50
C LEU A 98 1.65 3.15 -12.26
N PHE A 99 1.43 4.02 -11.26
CA PHE A 99 0.62 3.64 -10.08
C PHE A 99 -0.83 3.32 -10.46
N PHE A 100 -1.44 4.11 -11.34
CA PHE A 100 -2.77 3.81 -11.86
C PHE A 100 -2.80 2.50 -12.65
N ALA A 101 -1.78 2.23 -13.46
CA ALA A 101 -1.67 0.98 -14.21
C ALA A 101 -1.51 -0.23 -13.29
N ILE A 102 -0.63 -0.15 -12.27
CA ILE A 102 -0.44 -1.23 -11.28
C ILE A 102 -1.72 -1.45 -10.47
N GLY A 103 -2.32 -0.38 -9.94
CA GLY A 103 -3.57 -0.48 -9.18
C GLY A 103 -4.72 -1.03 -10.02
N GLY A 104 -4.85 -0.56 -11.28
CA GLY A 104 -5.82 -1.06 -12.23
C GLY A 104 -5.62 -2.54 -12.59
N LEU A 105 -4.36 -2.96 -12.77
CA LEU A 105 -4.04 -4.38 -13.01
C LEU A 105 -4.41 -5.25 -11.82
N CYS A 106 -4.10 -4.82 -10.58
CA CYS A 106 -4.51 -5.52 -9.37
C CYS A 106 -6.03 -5.66 -9.28
N LEU A 107 -6.78 -4.57 -9.58
CA LEU A 107 -8.24 -4.61 -9.60
C LEU A 107 -8.77 -5.59 -10.64
N LEU A 108 -8.27 -5.55 -11.86
CA LEU A 108 -8.71 -6.44 -12.94
C LEU A 108 -8.40 -7.90 -12.61
N MET A 109 -7.22 -8.19 -12.07
CA MET A 109 -6.86 -9.55 -11.63
C MET A 109 -7.75 -10.02 -10.47
N GLY A 110 -7.96 -9.18 -9.46
CA GLY A 110 -8.82 -9.51 -8.32
C GLY A 110 -10.27 -9.73 -8.75
N LEU A 111 -10.80 -8.89 -9.64
CA LEU A 111 -12.15 -9.02 -10.18
C LEU A 111 -12.28 -10.30 -11.03
N GLY A 112 -11.32 -10.56 -11.91
CA GLY A 112 -11.30 -11.75 -12.76
C GLY A 112 -11.27 -13.04 -11.94
N LEU A 113 -10.45 -13.11 -10.88
CA LEU A 113 -10.41 -14.24 -9.95
C LEU A 113 -11.74 -14.41 -9.19
N ASN A 114 -12.39 -13.33 -8.76
CA ASN A 114 -13.70 -13.41 -8.11
C ASN A 114 -14.77 -13.93 -9.06
N ILE A 115 -14.82 -13.43 -10.30
CA ILE A 115 -15.77 -13.92 -11.33
C ILE A 115 -15.53 -15.40 -11.61
N TYR A 116 -14.27 -15.82 -11.76
CA TYR A 116 -13.93 -17.22 -11.97
C TYR A 116 -14.43 -18.12 -10.84
N LEU A 117 -14.19 -17.71 -9.57
CA LEU A 117 -14.63 -18.47 -8.39
C LEU A 117 -16.14 -18.50 -8.24
N LEU A 118 -16.85 -17.43 -8.62
CA LEU A 118 -18.32 -17.39 -8.61
C LEU A 118 -18.93 -18.33 -9.67
N ALA A 119 -18.26 -18.50 -10.81
CA ALA A 119 -18.71 -19.39 -11.86
C ALA A 119 -18.57 -20.89 -11.50
N GLU A 120 -17.72 -21.22 -10.52
CA GLU A 120 -17.51 -22.61 -10.05
C GLU A 120 -18.56 -23.09 -9.02
N GLU A 121 -19.71 -22.46 -8.89
CA GLU A 121 -20.91 -22.75 -8.08
C GLU A 121 -20.70 -23.26 -6.63
N GLN A 122 -19.59 -23.88 -6.26
CA GLN A 122 -19.29 -24.37 -4.91
C GLN A 122 -17.81 -24.29 -4.56
N ILE A 123 -17.51 -23.60 -3.45
CA ILE A 123 -16.18 -23.63 -2.84
C ILE A 123 -16.02 -24.97 -2.11
N LYS A 124 -15.29 -25.92 -2.73
CA LYS A 124 -15.13 -27.30 -2.23
C LYS A 124 -13.77 -27.60 -1.62
N SER A 125 -12.80 -26.71 -1.80
CA SER A 125 -11.40 -27.01 -1.40
C SER A 125 -10.74 -25.86 -0.65
N PRO A 126 -9.80 -26.15 0.27
CA PRO A 126 -8.98 -25.14 0.93
C PRO A 126 -8.20 -24.25 -0.04
N SER A 127 -7.84 -24.76 -1.21
CA SER A 127 -7.15 -23.99 -2.25
C SER A 127 -8.05 -22.93 -2.88
N GLN A 128 -9.34 -23.19 -3.04
CA GLN A 128 -10.31 -22.22 -3.53
C GLN A 128 -10.55 -21.10 -2.50
N LEU A 129 -10.61 -21.43 -1.21
CA LEU A 129 -10.65 -20.44 -0.14
C LEU A 129 -9.41 -19.55 -0.15
N ALA A 130 -8.22 -20.14 -0.27
CA ALA A 130 -6.98 -19.39 -0.39
C ALA A 130 -6.98 -18.46 -1.60
N LEU A 131 -7.47 -18.92 -2.75
CA LEU A 131 -7.57 -18.12 -3.97
C LEU A 131 -8.55 -16.95 -3.80
N MET A 132 -9.69 -17.19 -3.13
CA MET A 132 -10.66 -16.15 -2.82
C MET A 132 -10.07 -15.05 -1.93
N THR A 133 -9.30 -15.41 -0.91
CA THR A 133 -8.65 -14.42 -0.05
C THR A 133 -7.59 -13.61 -0.80
N VAL A 134 -6.84 -14.23 -1.71
CA VAL A 134 -5.89 -13.52 -2.60
C VAL A 134 -6.64 -12.58 -3.54
N ALA A 135 -7.77 -13.00 -4.10
CA ALA A 135 -8.59 -12.16 -4.98
C ALA A 135 -9.09 -10.90 -4.25
N GLN A 136 -9.56 -11.03 -3.01
CA GLN A 136 -9.97 -9.91 -2.18
C GLN A 136 -8.77 -8.99 -1.83
N ALA A 137 -7.63 -9.56 -1.48
CA ALA A 137 -6.42 -8.78 -1.21
C ALA A 137 -6.00 -7.95 -2.43
N LEU A 138 -6.06 -8.51 -3.63
CA LEU A 138 -5.75 -7.80 -4.88
C LEU A 138 -6.73 -6.65 -5.13
N LEU A 139 -8.04 -6.85 -4.90
CA LEU A 139 -9.02 -5.77 -5.04
C LEU A 139 -8.72 -4.61 -4.08
N ILE A 140 -8.53 -4.90 -2.80
CA ILE A 140 -8.26 -3.88 -1.77
C ILE A 140 -6.95 -3.17 -2.10
N THR A 141 -5.88 -3.91 -2.39
CA THR A 141 -4.57 -3.38 -2.79
C THR A 141 -4.67 -2.46 -4.01
N GLY A 142 -5.44 -2.88 -5.03
CA GLY A 142 -5.64 -2.08 -6.23
C GLY A 142 -6.31 -0.74 -5.93
N VAL A 143 -7.36 -0.75 -5.11
CA VAL A 143 -8.03 0.48 -4.64
C VAL A 143 -7.07 1.37 -3.85
N GLU A 144 -6.31 0.81 -2.92
CA GLU A 144 -5.36 1.57 -2.08
C GLU A 144 -4.26 2.24 -2.90
N ILE A 145 -3.70 1.54 -3.89
CA ILE A 145 -2.68 2.11 -4.79
C ILE A 145 -3.27 3.27 -5.59
N ILE A 146 -4.49 3.14 -6.12
CA ILE A 146 -5.16 4.20 -6.87
C ILE A 146 -5.46 5.39 -5.96
N LEU A 147 -6.03 5.16 -4.77
CA LEU A 147 -6.31 6.22 -3.81
C LEU A 147 -5.02 6.90 -3.34
N GLY A 148 -3.96 6.15 -3.12
CA GLY A 148 -2.63 6.69 -2.82
C GLY A 148 -2.11 7.60 -3.93
N ALA A 149 -2.22 7.18 -5.19
CA ALA A 149 -1.84 8.00 -6.33
C ALA A 149 -2.67 9.29 -6.42
N LEU A 150 -3.99 9.21 -6.21
CA LEU A 150 -4.86 10.38 -6.17
C LEU A 150 -4.49 11.31 -5.01
N LEU A 151 -4.24 10.78 -3.81
CA LEU A 151 -3.81 11.56 -2.65
C LEU A 151 -2.53 12.35 -2.97
N PHE A 152 -1.52 11.70 -3.53
CA PHE A 152 -0.28 12.38 -3.95
C PHE A 152 -0.53 13.41 -5.05
N GLY A 153 -1.47 13.16 -5.97
CA GLY A 153 -1.89 14.11 -6.98
C GLY A 153 -2.49 15.39 -6.37
N VAL A 154 -3.36 15.24 -5.39
CA VAL A 154 -3.98 16.36 -4.65
C VAL A 154 -2.92 17.12 -3.83
N LEU A 155 -2.06 16.40 -3.11
CA LEU A 155 -1.01 17.03 -2.28
C LEU A 155 -0.03 17.86 -3.11
N ARG A 156 0.23 17.50 -4.37
CA ARG A 156 1.05 18.30 -5.29
C ARG A 156 0.38 19.61 -5.71
N GLY A 157 -0.95 19.61 -5.82
CA GLY A 157 -1.72 20.79 -6.23
C GLY A 157 -1.91 21.82 -5.11
N ILE A 158 -1.55 21.51 -3.87
CA ILE A 158 -1.62 22.45 -2.75
C ILE A 158 -0.44 23.42 -2.88
N PRO A 159 -0.68 24.72 -3.15
CA PRO A 159 0.40 25.69 -3.22
C PRO A 159 1.08 25.74 -1.86
N ILE A 160 2.41 25.64 -1.86
CA ILE A 160 3.21 25.97 -0.68
C ILE A 160 2.85 27.41 -0.38
N ALA A 161 2.36 27.70 0.83
CA ALA A 161 2.19 29.09 1.28
C ALA A 161 3.58 29.72 1.23
N ALA A 162 3.89 30.34 0.10
CA ALA A 162 5.06 31.16 -0.06
C ALA A 162 4.80 32.38 0.82
N ASP A 163 5.71 32.59 1.75
CA ASP A 163 5.88 33.77 2.59
C ASP A 163 4.71 34.15 3.51
N SER A 164 4.78 33.57 4.71
CA SER A 164 4.13 34.13 5.89
C SER A 164 4.87 35.39 6.44
N ASP A 165 5.76 35.99 5.65
CA ASP A 165 6.49 37.18 6.09
C ASP A 165 5.63 38.46 6.06
N GLU A 166 4.44 38.42 5.44
CA GLU A 166 3.49 39.55 5.48
C GLU A 166 2.65 39.67 6.76
N TRP A 167 2.74 38.72 7.69
CA TRP A 167 1.91 38.77 8.92
C TRP A 167 2.60 39.41 10.14
N PHE A 168 3.85 39.84 10.00
CA PHE A 168 4.63 40.50 11.07
C PHE A 168 5.18 41.89 10.67
N GLY A 169 4.55 42.56 9.71
CA GLY A 169 4.80 43.93 9.37
C GLY A 169 3.88 44.91 10.11
#